data_b89b0f44eb9f301a4bff262eb3771678
#
_entry.id   b89b0f44eb9f301a4bff262eb3771678
#
_cell.length_a   1.000
_cell.length_b   1.000
_cell.length_c   1.000
_cell.angle_alpha   90.00
_cell.angle_beta   90.00
_cell.angle_gamma   90.00
#
_symmetry.space_group_name_H-M   'P 1'
#
loop_
_entity.id
_entity.type
_entity.pdbx_description
1 polymer ?
#
loop_
_entity_poly.entity_id
_entity_poly.type
_entity_poly.pdbx_seq_one_letter_code
_entity_poly.pdbx_strand_id
1 'polypeptide(L)'
;MIDRHGLTIFYTAPTAIRAFMRWGDNYVLRHRLDSLRLLGSVGEPINPEAWMWYHRMIGKKKCPIVDTWWQTETGCIMITPLPGVTPTKPGSATLPFFGVLPKIVDEKGNEVPRNSGGKLAIMKPWPSMLRTLWGDDARFKQAYFSEFPGRPDIYFTGDGARQDKDGYFWIVGRIDDVLNVSGHRIGTAEIESALVSHPAVAEAAAVGRPDALKGHALVVFVTVKAGYEASDALKEALRNHVGKEIGSLAKPDQVRFAAGLPKTRSGKIMRRLLKELATSGEIKGDTTTLEDLSIIAALKADEE
;
A
#
# COMPACT_ATOMS: atom_id res chain seq x y z
N MET A 1 12.18 16.78 16.52
CA MET A 1 12.97 17.08 15.30
C MET A 1 12.38 18.27 14.55
N ILE A 2 11.12 18.25 14.12
CA ILE A 2 10.47 19.33 13.35
C ILE A 2 10.61 20.68 14.07
N ASP A 3 10.14 20.79 15.31
CA ASP A 3 10.23 22.04 16.09
C ASP A 3 11.69 22.47 16.34
N ARG A 4 12.55 21.49 16.66
CA ARG A 4 13.97 21.77 17.00
C ARG A 4 14.75 22.35 15.82
N HIS A 5 14.44 21.88 14.60
CA HIS A 5 15.20 22.24 13.39
C HIS A 5 14.41 23.13 12.41
N GLY A 6 13.19 23.52 12.76
CA GLY A 6 12.35 24.35 11.91
C GLY A 6 12.03 23.71 10.56
N LEU A 7 11.83 22.38 10.53
CA LEU A 7 11.56 21.67 9.28
C LEU A 7 10.24 22.15 8.65
N THR A 8 10.29 22.43 7.37
CA THR A 8 9.15 23.00 6.63
C THR A 8 8.38 21.95 5.81
N ILE A 9 8.99 20.82 5.52
CA ILE A 9 8.43 19.71 4.76
C ILE A 9 8.61 18.43 5.56
N PHE A 10 7.55 17.64 5.70
CA PHE A 10 7.62 16.31 6.28
C PHE A 10 7.10 15.27 5.30
N TYR A 11 8.02 14.48 4.77
CA TYR A 11 7.78 13.46 3.75
C TYR A 11 8.14 12.09 4.32
N THR A 12 7.16 11.18 4.43
CA THR A 12 7.33 9.90 5.10
C THR A 12 6.42 8.81 4.52
N ALA A 13 6.59 7.57 4.99
CA ALA A 13 5.77 6.45 4.55
C ALA A 13 4.46 6.34 5.35
N PRO A 14 3.35 5.86 4.75
CA PRO A 14 2.10 5.56 5.45
C PRO A 14 2.28 4.65 6.66
N THR A 15 3.18 3.68 6.60
CA THR A 15 3.53 2.83 7.76
C THR A 15 4.01 3.65 8.96
N ALA A 16 4.85 4.67 8.76
CA ALA A 16 5.29 5.56 9.84
C ALA A 16 4.12 6.38 10.39
N ILE A 17 3.23 6.87 9.52
CA ILE A 17 2.03 7.61 9.92
C ILE A 17 1.14 6.73 10.81
N ARG A 18 0.88 5.47 10.40
CA ARG A 18 0.12 4.51 11.20
C ARG A 18 0.78 4.20 12.55
N ALA A 19 2.12 4.12 12.59
CA ALA A 19 2.85 3.96 13.86
C ALA A 19 2.62 5.16 14.80
N PHE A 20 2.62 6.38 14.28
CA PHE A 20 2.31 7.57 15.08
C PHE A 20 0.86 7.56 15.59
N MET A 21 -0.09 7.16 14.76
CA MET A 21 -1.48 6.98 15.17
C MET A 21 -1.60 5.96 16.31
N ARG A 22 -0.86 4.84 16.20
CA ARG A 22 -0.83 3.79 17.24
C ARG A 22 -0.30 4.30 18.58
N TRP A 23 0.74 5.15 18.56
CA TRP A 23 1.31 5.71 19.79
C TRP A 23 0.41 6.77 20.43
N GLY A 24 -0.56 7.29 19.70
CA GLY A 24 -1.56 8.21 20.18
C GLY A 24 -1.22 9.67 19.98
N ASP A 25 -2.27 10.48 19.96
CA ASP A 25 -2.23 11.90 19.60
C ASP A 25 -1.41 12.75 20.59
N ASN A 26 -1.32 12.33 21.86
CA ASN A 26 -0.63 13.07 22.91
C ASN A 26 0.84 13.37 22.60
N TYR A 27 1.53 12.48 21.86
CA TYR A 27 2.91 12.73 21.46
C TYR A 27 3.01 13.88 20.46
N VAL A 28 2.06 13.99 19.55
CA VAL A 28 2.00 15.06 18.55
C VAL A 28 1.58 16.39 19.20
N LEU A 29 0.58 16.34 20.07
CA LEU A 29 0.01 17.55 20.73
C LEU A 29 1.02 18.30 21.62
N ARG A 30 2.09 17.65 22.05
CA ARG A 30 3.18 18.28 22.80
C ARG A 30 4.08 19.19 21.94
N HIS A 31 3.91 19.15 20.61
CA HIS A 31 4.75 19.86 19.65
C HIS A 31 3.96 20.91 18.88
N ARG A 32 4.60 22.02 18.60
CA ARG A 32 3.96 23.14 17.89
C ARG A 32 3.82 22.89 16.40
N LEU A 33 4.83 22.27 15.76
CA LEU A 33 4.91 21.94 14.33
C LEU A 33 4.61 23.13 13.39
N ASP A 34 4.75 24.37 13.87
CA ASP A 34 4.33 25.58 13.17
C ASP A 34 5.16 25.90 11.92
N SER A 35 6.39 25.34 11.84
CA SER A 35 7.26 25.48 10.68
C SER A 35 6.82 24.69 9.46
N LEU A 36 5.96 23.67 9.65
CA LEU A 36 5.49 22.82 8.54
C LEU A 36 4.60 23.60 7.57
N ARG A 37 4.90 23.46 6.29
CA ARG A 37 4.15 24.01 5.17
C ARG A 37 3.61 22.94 4.23
N LEU A 38 4.26 21.76 4.19
CA LEU A 38 3.94 20.67 3.27
C LEU A 38 4.13 19.33 3.95
N LEU A 39 3.21 18.42 3.72
CA LEU A 39 3.31 17.01 4.08
C LEU A 39 3.40 16.18 2.80
N GLY A 40 4.00 15.00 2.89
CA GLY A 40 4.02 14.06 1.79
C GLY A 40 4.01 12.61 2.25
N SER A 41 3.47 11.74 1.40
CA SER A 41 3.47 10.29 1.59
C SER A 41 4.07 9.55 0.41
N VAL A 42 4.76 8.45 0.69
CA VAL A 42 5.52 7.69 -0.29
C VAL A 42 5.72 6.24 0.13
N GLY A 43 5.92 5.38 -0.86
CA GLY A 43 6.40 4.01 -0.68
C GLY A 43 5.32 2.94 -0.65
N GLU A 44 4.11 3.29 -0.29
CA GLU A 44 2.91 2.44 -0.35
C GLU A 44 1.65 3.31 -0.48
N PRO A 45 0.51 2.78 -0.93
CA PRO A 45 -0.75 3.53 -0.89
C PRO A 45 -1.11 3.93 0.53
N ILE A 46 -1.54 5.19 0.70
CA ILE A 46 -2.04 5.67 2.00
C ILE A 46 -3.56 5.51 2.07
N ASN A 47 -4.06 4.90 3.13
CA ASN A 47 -5.50 4.81 3.34
C ASN A 47 -6.09 6.18 3.74
N PRO A 48 -7.37 6.44 3.40
CA PRO A 48 -8.01 7.73 3.68
C PRO A 48 -7.98 8.13 5.15
N GLU A 49 -8.10 7.19 6.07
CA GLU A 49 -8.08 7.48 7.51
C GLU A 49 -6.71 7.99 7.98
N ALA A 50 -5.63 7.32 7.60
CA ALA A 50 -4.27 7.76 7.91
C ALA A 50 -3.96 9.11 7.24
N TRP A 51 -4.41 9.32 5.99
CA TRP A 51 -4.30 10.60 5.29
C TRP A 51 -5.00 11.73 6.06
N MET A 52 -6.24 11.50 6.52
CA MET A 52 -7.03 12.48 7.28
C MET A 52 -6.41 12.76 8.65
N TRP A 53 -5.90 11.73 9.34
CA TRP A 53 -5.18 11.91 10.59
C TRP A 53 -3.91 12.74 10.40
N TYR A 54 -3.13 12.41 9.38
CA TYR A 54 -1.89 13.10 9.02
C TYR A 54 -2.15 14.59 8.73
N HIS A 55 -3.19 14.88 7.95
CA HIS A 55 -3.63 16.24 7.67
C HIS A 55 -4.06 17.00 8.92
N ARG A 56 -4.85 16.36 9.81
CA ARG A 56 -5.39 17.02 11.01
C ARG A 56 -4.34 17.20 12.09
N MET A 57 -3.61 16.14 12.42
CA MET A 57 -2.74 16.10 13.59
C MET A 57 -1.36 16.69 13.31
N ILE A 58 -0.71 16.28 12.24
CA ILE A 58 0.63 16.76 11.87
C ILE A 58 0.52 18.07 11.08
N GLY A 59 -0.32 18.10 10.08
CA GLY A 59 -0.51 19.27 9.20
C GLY A 59 -1.36 20.38 9.77
N LYS A 60 -1.98 20.16 10.94
CA LYS A 60 -2.86 21.14 11.62
C LYS A 60 -3.94 21.72 10.71
N LYS A 61 -4.42 20.93 9.76
CA LYS A 61 -5.40 21.32 8.71
C LYS A 61 -4.93 22.46 7.80
N LYS A 62 -3.64 22.82 7.84
CA LYS A 62 -3.04 23.91 7.04
C LYS A 62 -2.16 23.39 5.92
N CYS A 63 -1.39 22.31 6.18
CA CYS A 63 -0.46 21.76 5.23
C CYS A 63 -1.19 20.90 4.21
N PRO A 64 -1.04 21.16 2.90
CA PRO A 64 -1.47 20.21 1.89
C PRO A 64 -0.65 18.92 2.00
N ILE A 65 -1.24 17.80 1.57
CA ILE A 65 -0.52 16.52 1.47
C ILE A 65 -0.29 16.21 0.01
N VAL A 66 0.95 15.93 -0.35
CA VAL A 66 1.34 15.35 -1.64
C VAL A 66 1.52 13.85 -1.45
N ASP A 67 0.56 13.07 -1.90
CA ASP A 67 0.71 11.64 -2.03
C ASP A 67 1.41 11.36 -3.35
N THR A 68 2.51 10.58 -3.32
CA THR A 68 3.38 10.44 -4.49
C THR A 68 3.46 8.99 -4.90
N TRP A 69 3.15 8.71 -6.17
CA TRP A 69 3.44 7.42 -6.74
C TRP A 69 4.67 7.49 -7.65
N TRP A 70 5.60 6.63 -7.38
CA TRP A 70 6.81 6.40 -8.17
C TRP A 70 7.45 5.07 -7.79
N GLN A 71 8.42 4.65 -8.56
CA GLN A 71 9.20 3.44 -8.35
C GLN A 71 10.70 3.79 -8.44
N THR A 72 11.56 2.93 -7.90
CA THR A 72 13.02 3.05 -8.08
C THR A 72 13.35 3.15 -9.57
N GLU A 73 12.67 2.36 -10.38
CA GLU A 73 12.80 2.28 -11.83
C GLU A 73 12.36 3.56 -12.56
N THR A 74 11.46 4.30 -11.99
CA THR A 74 11.01 5.56 -12.62
C THR A 74 11.96 6.73 -12.41
N GLY A 75 12.80 6.67 -11.36
CA GLY A 75 13.80 7.68 -11.05
C GLY A 75 13.26 9.03 -10.61
N CYS A 76 11.95 9.25 -10.73
CA CYS A 76 11.26 10.46 -10.25
C CYS A 76 9.80 10.16 -9.90
N ILE A 77 9.13 11.14 -9.28
CA ILE A 77 7.70 11.10 -9.00
C ILE A 77 6.93 11.20 -10.30
N MET A 78 5.97 10.28 -10.50
CA MET A 78 5.21 10.11 -11.75
C MET A 78 3.77 10.60 -11.64
N ILE A 79 3.14 10.37 -10.48
CA ILE A 79 1.76 10.78 -10.20
C ILE A 79 1.75 11.45 -8.82
N THR A 80 1.24 12.69 -8.73
CA THR A 80 1.24 13.47 -7.49
C THR A 80 0.40 14.75 -7.64
N PRO A 81 -0.24 15.25 -6.58
CA PRO A 81 -0.82 16.58 -6.61
C PRO A 81 0.26 17.68 -6.63
N LEU A 82 -0.04 18.80 -7.23
CA LEU A 82 0.74 20.03 -7.11
C LEU A 82 0.23 20.84 -5.91
N PRO A 83 1.07 21.13 -4.89
CA PRO A 83 0.64 21.86 -3.70
C PRO A 83 0.02 23.22 -4.05
N GLY A 84 -1.16 23.50 -3.49
CA GLY A 84 -1.88 24.76 -3.72
C GLY A 84 -2.58 24.88 -5.09
N VAL A 85 -2.43 23.88 -5.98
CA VAL A 85 -3.01 23.88 -7.33
C VAL A 85 -4.00 22.74 -7.51
N THR A 86 -3.60 21.52 -7.14
CA THR A 86 -4.44 20.32 -7.33
C THR A 86 -5.30 20.08 -6.10
N PRO A 87 -6.65 20.11 -6.22
CA PRO A 87 -7.52 19.60 -5.16
C PRO A 87 -7.18 18.15 -4.83
N THR A 88 -7.09 17.82 -3.55
CA THR A 88 -6.70 16.46 -3.13
C THR A 88 -7.92 15.66 -2.70
N LYS A 89 -7.83 14.33 -2.89
CA LYS A 89 -8.77 13.35 -2.35
C LYS A 89 -7.99 12.40 -1.46
N PRO A 90 -8.41 12.19 -0.20
CA PRO A 90 -7.71 11.30 0.72
C PRO A 90 -7.47 9.89 0.13
N GLY A 91 -6.22 9.48 0.01
CA GLY A 91 -5.83 8.18 -0.56
C GLY A 91 -5.60 8.16 -2.07
N SER A 92 -5.79 9.26 -2.78
CA SER A 92 -5.49 9.36 -4.22
C SER A 92 -4.12 9.97 -4.48
N ALA A 93 -3.35 9.37 -5.38
CA ALA A 93 -2.12 9.96 -5.90
C ALA A 93 -2.39 11.13 -6.88
N THR A 94 -3.65 11.35 -7.24
CA THR A 94 -4.21 12.44 -8.04
C THR A 94 -3.84 12.38 -9.53
N LEU A 95 -3.06 13.32 -10.06
CA LEU A 95 -2.83 13.52 -11.48
C LEU A 95 -1.40 13.17 -11.91
N PRO A 96 -1.18 12.81 -13.18
CA PRO A 96 0.16 12.61 -13.70
C PRO A 96 1.01 13.87 -13.55
N PHE A 97 2.30 13.68 -13.23
CA PHE A 97 3.27 14.76 -13.32
C PHE A 97 3.54 15.14 -14.77
N PHE A 98 4.07 16.33 -15.01
CA PHE A 98 4.29 16.85 -16.37
C PHE A 98 5.17 15.92 -17.21
N GLY A 99 4.72 15.64 -18.42
CA GLY A 99 5.42 14.77 -19.37
C GLY A 99 5.25 13.27 -19.15
N VAL A 100 4.57 12.86 -18.07
CA VAL A 100 4.26 11.45 -17.80
C VAL A 100 2.90 11.09 -18.37
N LEU A 101 2.81 9.93 -19.03
CA LEU A 101 1.58 9.45 -19.65
C LEU A 101 1.14 8.09 -19.06
N PRO A 102 0.63 8.06 -17.84
CA PRO A 102 0.10 6.83 -17.24
C PRO A 102 -1.29 6.53 -17.81
N LYS A 103 -1.61 5.26 -17.95
CA LYS A 103 -2.93 4.75 -18.31
C LYS A 103 -3.28 3.54 -17.46
N ILE A 104 -4.57 3.32 -17.28
CA ILE A 104 -5.10 2.07 -16.76
C ILE A 104 -5.48 1.22 -17.95
N VAL A 105 -4.91 0.02 -18.03
CA VAL A 105 -5.05 -0.86 -19.19
C VAL A 105 -5.52 -2.27 -18.79
N ASP A 106 -6.12 -2.96 -19.78
CA ASP A 106 -6.48 -4.37 -19.68
C ASP A 106 -5.27 -5.30 -19.85
N GLU A 107 -5.52 -6.61 -19.89
CA GLU A 107 -4.51 -7.65 -20.10
C GLU A 107 -3.80 -7.56 -21.46
N LYS A 108 -4.39 -6.83 -22.41
CA LYS A 108 -3.84 -6.65 -23.77
C LYS A 108 -3.16 -5.29 -23.97
N GLY A 109 -3.14 -4.45 -22.92
CA GLY A 109 -2.58 -3.09 -23.00
C GLY A 109 -3.51 -2.05 -23.62
N ASN A 110 -4.82 -2.34 -23.73
CA ASN A 110 -5.82 -1.37 -24.17
C ASN A 110 -6.31 -0.55 -23.00
N GLU A 111 -6.52 0.75 -23.17
CA GLU A 111 -7.05 1.64 -22.13
C GLU A 111 -8.47 1.20 -21.73
N VAL A 112 -8.72 1.10 -20.43
CA VAL A 112 -10.04 0.80 -19.87
C VAL A 112 -10.82 2.08 -19.59
N PRO A 113 -12.17 2.03 -19.55
CA PRO A 113 -12.99 3.19 -19.19
C PRO A 113 -12.67 3.74 -17.81
N ARG A 114 -12.93 5.03 -17.58
CA ARG A 114 -12.86 5.63 -16.24
C ARG A 114 -13.77 4.88 -15.25
N ASN A 115 -13.41 4.89 -13.98
CA ASN A 115 -14.01 4.12 -12.89
C ASN A 115 -13.78 2.61 -12.98
N SER A 116 -13.05 2.13 -13.99
CA SER A 116 -12.60 0.73 -14.06
C SER A 116 -11.21 0.59 -13.45
N GLY A 117 -10.96 -0.57 -12.85
CA GLY A 117 -9.64 -0.99 -12.41
C GLY A 117 -8.90 -1.74 -13.52
N GLY A 118 -7.58 -1.72 -13.44
CA GLY A 118 -6.71 -2.41 -14.39
C GLY A 118 -5.24 -2.31 -13.99
N LYS A 119 -4.37 -2.63 -14.94
CA LYS A 119 -2.91 -2.51 -14.80
C LYS A 119 -2.49 -1.06 -15.03
N LEU A 120 -1.67 -0.53 -14.14
CA LEU A 120 -1.05 0.77 -14.36
C LEU A 120 0.12 0.61 -15.33
N ALA A 121 0.09 1.35 -16.42
CA ALA A 121 1.12 1.33 -17.45
C ALA A 121 1.55 2.74 -17.80
N ILE A 122 2.82 2.94 -18.18
CA ILE A 122 3.32 4.21 -18.73
C ILE A 122 3.50 4.06 -20.22
N MET A 123 2.79 4.88 -20.99
CA MET A 123 2.62 4.71 -22.42
C MET A 123 3.75 5.30 -23.25
N LYS A 124 4.63 6.09 -22.65
CA LYS A 124 5.78 6.69 -23.35
C LYS A 124 6.98 6.79 -22.40
N PRO A 125 8.21 6.70 -22.93
CA PRO A 125 9.41 6.98 -22.15
C PRO A 125 9.37 8.37 -21.51
N TRP A 126 10.02 8.51 -20.37
CA TRP A 126 10.17 9.77 -19.63
C TRP A 126 11.66 9.99 -19.29
N PRO A 127 12.09 11.24 -18.99
CA PRO A 127 13.52 11.57 -18.88
C PRO A 127 14.30 10.78 -17.83
N SER A 128 13.67 10.42 -16.71
CA SER A 128 14.31 9.71 -15.59
C SER A 128 14.11 8.20 -15.61
N MET A 129 13.58 7.65 -16.72
CA MET A 129 13.37 6.20 -16.85
C MET A 129 14.69 5.44 -16.71
N LEU A 130 14.68 4.32 -15.98
CA LEU A 130 15.83 3.42 -15.92
C LEU A 130 16.24 2.97 -17.33
N ARG A 131 17.52 2.75 -17.54
CA ARG A 131 18.06 2.33 -18.85
C ARG A 131 18.20 0.84 -18.97
N THR A 132 18.50 0.18 -17.85
CA THR A 132 18.63 -1.28 -17.76
C THR A 132 18.74 -1.68 -16.27
N LEU A 133 18.80 -3.00 -16.02
CA LEU A 133 19.25 -3.58 -14.76
C LEU A 133 20.73 -3.93 -14.88
N TRP A 134 21.50 -3.66 -13.83
CA TRP A 134 22.94 -3.92 -13.83
C TRP A 134 23.24 -5.38 -14.12
N GLY A 135 23.94 -5.62 -15.23
CA GLY A 135 24.36 -6.96 -15.64
C GLY A 135 23.23 -7.88 -16.14
N ASP A 136 21.97 -7.37 -16.32
CA ASP A 136 20.84 -8.21 -16.70
C ASP A 136 19.82 -7.49 -17.59
N ASP A 137 20.23 -7.20 -18.82
CA ASP A 137 19.38 -6.56 -19.83
C ASP A 137 18.18 -7.44 -20.23
N ALA A 138 18.33 -8.76 -20.16
CA ALA A 138 17.26 -9.68 -20.50
C ALA A 138 16.10 -9.55 -19.49
N ARG A 139 16.43 -9.54 -18.20
CA ARG A 139 15.44 -9.34 -17.13
C ARG A 139 14.79 -7.97 -17.19
N PHE A 140 15.56 -6.92 -17.54
CA PHE A 140 14.98 -5.58 -17.76
C PHE A 140 13.85 -5.60 -18.78
N LYS A 141 14.08 -6.19 -19.95
CA LYS A 141 13.06 -6.29 -21.00
C LYS A 141 11.89 -7.18 -20.55
N GLN A 142 12.20 -8.31 -19.96
CA GLN A 142 11.18 -9.24 -19.48
C GLN A 142 10.30 -8.65 -18.39
N ALA A 143 10.86 -8.00 -17.39
CA ALA A 143 10.11 -7.50 -16.24
C ALA A 143 9.21 -6.30 -16.56
N TYR A 144 9.66 -5.43 -17.47
CA TYR A 144 9.01 -4.13 -17.65
C TYR A 144 8.36 -3.93 -19.03
N PHE A 145 8.67 -4.77 -20.03
CA PHE A 145 8.23 -4.55 -21.42
C PHE A 145 7.67 -5.80 -22.11
N SER A 146 7.50 -6.92 -21.41
CA SER A 146 6.94 -8.15 -22.00
C SER A 146 5.49 -8.43 -21.58
N GLU A 147 4.92 -7.62 -20.69
CA GLU A 147 3.58 -7.88 -20.12
C GLU A 147 2.46 -7.81 -21.18
N PHE A 148 2.61 -6.92 -22.16
CA PHE A 148 1.59 -6.69 -23.17
C PHE A 148 2.05 -7.25 -24.53
N PRO A 149 1.45 -8.35 -25.03
CA PRO A 149 1.86 -8.96 -26.28
C PRO A 149 1.82 -7.99 -27.45
N GLY A 150 2.92 -7.87 -28.20
CA GLY A 150 3.03 -6.96 -29.35
C GLY A 150 3.18 -5.47 -29.00
N ARG A 151 3.31 -5.13 -27.73
CA ARG A 151 3.44 -3.74 -27.26
C ARG A 151 4.69 -3.53 -26.41
N PRO A 152 5.91 -3.71 -26.97
CA PRO A 152 7.16 -3.53 -26.23
C PRO A 152 7.47 -2.06 -25.91
N ASP A 153 6.65 -1.12 -26.36
CA ASP A 153 6.70 0.31 -26.12
C ASP A 153 6.06 0.72 -24.77
N ILE A 154 5.25 -0.17 -24.18
CA ILE A 154 4.53 0.11 -22.93
C ILE A 154 5.34 -0.39 -21.72
N TYR A 155 5.65 0.54 -20.82
CA TYR A 155 6.26 0.18 -19.54
C TYR A 155 5.19 -0.33 -18.58
N PHE A 156 5.37 -1.56 -18.12
CA PHE A 156 4.53 -2.19 -17.11
C PHE A 156 5.05 -1.92 -15.71
N THR A 157 4.23 -1.33 -14.85
CA THR A 157 4.65 -0.93 -13.51
C THR A 157 4.58 -2.07 -12.48
N GLY A 158 3.83 -3.13 -12.76
CA GLY A 158 3.50 -4.17 -11.80
C GLY A 158 2.47 -3.74 -10.75
N ASP A 159 1.91 -2.52 -10.86
CA ASP A 159 0.89 -2.01 -9.96
C ASP A 159 -0.50 -2.04 -10.62
N GLY A 160 -1.50 -2.38 -9.80
CA GLY A 160 -2.90 -2.19 -10.12
C GLY A 160 -3.36 -0.79 -9.72
N ALA A 161 -4.21 -0.20 -10.53
CA ALA A 161 -4.78 1.12 -10.23
C ALA A 161 -6.16 1.27 -10.88
N ARG A 162 -6.87 2.32 -10.47
CA ARG A 162 -8.09 2.80 -11.13
C ARG A 162 -8.01 4.30 -11.34
N GLN A 163 -8.73 4.79 -12.32
CA GLN A 163 -8.88 6.23 -12.54
C GLN A 163 -10.34 6.61 -12.30
N ASP A 164 -10.61 7.57 -11.42
CA ASP A 164 -11.97 8.00 -11.14
C ASP A 164 -12.55 8.92 -12.24
N LYS A 165 -13.82 9.32 -12.07
CA LYS A 165 -14.53 10.18 -13.02
C LYS A 165 -13.83 11.54 -13.27
N ASP A 166 -13.12 12.05 -12.28
CA ASP A 166 -12.40 13.32 -12.35
C ASP A 166 -10.99 13.15 -12.93
N GLY A 167 -10.59 11.91 -13.28
CA GLY A 167 -9.30 11.60 -13.87
C GLY A 167 -8.19 11.35 -12.84
N TYR A 168 -8.52 11.23 -11.56
CA TYR A 168 -7.56 10.98 -10.49
C TYR A 168 -7.19 9.51 -10.39
N PHE A 169 -5.91 9.24 -10.20
CA PHE A 169 -5.35 7.90 -10.06
C PHE A 169 -5.39 7.43 -8.60
N TRP A 170 -5.86 6.22 -8.42
CA TRP A 170 -5.91 5.51 -7.15
C TRP A 170 -5.10 4.23 -7.29
N ILE A 171 -3.99 4.16 -6.58
CA ILE A 171 -3.14 2.98 -6.59
C ILE A 171 -3.75 1.93 -5.66
N VAL A 172 -4.02 0.76 -6.20
CA VAL A 172 -4.66 -0.34 -5.45
C VAL A 172 -3.61 -1.23 -4.77
N GLY A 173 -2.41 -1.27 -5.33
CA GLY A 173 -1.29 -2.07 -4.84
C GLY A 173 -0.63 -2.86 -5.96
N ARG A 174 0.27 -3.77 -5.60
CA ARG A 174 0.94 -4.67 -6.55
C ARG A 174 -0.06 -5.64 -7.17
N ILE A 175 0.09 -5.90 -8.47
CA ILE A 175 -0.76 -6.88 -9.17
C ILE A 175 -0.56 -8.28 -8.58
N ASP A 176 0.67 -8.60 -8.17
CA ASP A 176 1.01 -9.87 -7.52
C ASP A 176 0.30 -10.05 -6.16
N ASP A 177 -0.12 -8.94 -5.53
CA ASP A 177 -0.83 -8.89 -4.26
C ASP A 177 -2.37 -8.81 -4.44
N VAL A 178 -2.87 -8.72 -5.69
CA VAL A 178 -4.31 -8.78 -5.96
C VAL A 178 -4.82 -10.20 -5.78
N LEU A 179 -5.86 -10.32 -4.98
CA LEU A 179 -6.48 -11.60 -4.67
C LEU A 179 -7.61 -11.89 -5.65
N ASN A 180 -7.67 -13.13 -6.12
CA ASN A 180 -8.81 -13.63 -6.89
C ASN A 180 -9.66 -14.49 -5.95
N VAL A 181 -10.72 -13.90 -5.41
CA VAL A 181 -11.65 -14.58 -4.51
C VAL A 181 -12.95 -14.82 -5.26
N SER A 182 -13.27 -16.07 -5.56
CA SER A 182 -14.49 -16.47 -6.28
C SER A 182 -14.70 -15.70 -7.59
N GLY A 183 -13.60 -15.48 -8.35
CA GLY A 183 -13.64 -14.77 -9.62
C GLY A 183 -13.58 -13.23 -9.51
N HIS A 184 -13.57 -12.68 -8.31
CA HIS A 184 -13.48 -11.24 -8.08
C HIS A 184 -12.05 -10.85 -7.70
N ARG A 185 -11.55 -9.76 -8.29
CA ARG A 185 -10.24 -9.18 -7.96
C ARG A 185 -10.39 -8.21 -6.81
N ILE A 186 -9.77 -8.52 -5.68
CA ILE A 186 -9.79 -7.70 -4.47
C ILE A 186 -8.34 -7.28 -4.14
N GLY A 187 -8.12 -5.97 -4.00
CA GLY A 187 -6.81 -5.43 -3.61
C GLY A 187 -6.53 -5.67 -2.13
N THR A 188 -5.35 -6.18 -1.81
CA THR A 188 -4.94 -6.35 -0.40
C THR A 188 -4.97 -5.04 0.38
N ALA A 189 -4.58 -3.93 -0.25
CA ALA A 189 -4.59 -2.60 0.35
C ALA A 189 -6.00 -2.13 0.78
N GLU A 190 -7.05 -2.52 0.04
CA GLU A 190 -8.43 -2.19 0.37
C GLU A 190 -8.88 -2.93 1.63
N ILE A 191 -8.54 -4.23 1.75
CA ILE A 191 -8.81 -5.05 2.93
C ILE A 191 -8.05 -4.51 4.14
N GLU A 192 -6.77 -4.21 3.97
CA GLU A 192 -5.93 -3.64 5.01
C GLU A 192 -6.47 -2.29 5.50
N SER A 193 -6.96 -1.45 4.57
CA SER A 193 -7.60 -0.17 4.90
C SER A 193 -8.86 -0.38 5.74
N ALA A 194 -9.73 -1.31 5.35
CA ALA A 194 -10.91 -1.65 6.14
C ALA A 194 -10.55 -2.17 7.52
N LEU A 195 -9.55 -3.05 7.64
CA LEU A 195 -9.10 -3.54 8.95
C LEU A 195 -8.56 -2.42 9.84
N VAL A 196 -7.73 -1.53 9.29
CA VAL A 196 -7.13 -0.40 10.05
C VAL A 196 -8.18 0.63 10.48
N SER A 197 -9.31 0.75 9.79
CA SER A 197 -10.42 1.60 10.23
C SER A 197 -11.12 1.10 11.50
N HIS A 198 -10.94 -0.18 11.86
CA HIS A 198 -11.46 -0.71 13.12
C HIS A 198 -10.67 -0.19 14.33
N PRO A 199 -11.34 0.29 15.42
CA PRO A 199 -10.66 0.91 16.56
C PRO A 199 -9.55 0.08 17.22
N ALA A 200 -9.68 -1.25 17.21
CA ALA A 200 -8.72 -2.17 17.85
C ALA A 200 -7.48 -2.44 16.97
N VAL A 201 -7.47 -2.10 15.70
CA VAL A 201 -6.39 -2.47 14.77
C VAL A 201 -5.34 -1.37 14.68
N ALA A 202 -4.09 -1.74 14.89
CA ALA A 202 -2.94 -0.86 14.71
C ALA A 202 -2.36 -0.97 13.31
N GLU A 203 -2.12 -2.20 12.85
CA GLU A 203 -1.61 -2.52 11.52
C GLU A 203 -2.28 -3.80 11.01
N ALA A 204 -2.39 -3.93 9.71
CA ALA A 204 -2.87 -5.13 9.07
C ALA A 204 -2.11 -5.41 7.77
N ALA A 205 -1.97 -6.68 7.43
CA ALA A 205 -1.51 -7.14 6.13
C ALA A 205 -2.41 -8.26 5.63
N ALA A 206 -2.79 -8.19 4.37
CA ALA A 206 -3.63 -9.19 3.72
C ALA A 206 -2.82 -9.97 2.69
N VAL A 207 -3.01 -11.29 2.66
CA VAL A 207 -2.40 -12.18 1.68
C VAL A 207 -3.37 -13.25 1.22
N GLY A 208 -3.18 -13.76 0.02
CA GLY A 208 -3.94 -14.90 -0.50
C GLY A 208 -3.19 -16.20 -0.29
N ARG A 209 -3.87 -17.18 0.29
CA ARG A 209 -3.45 -18.59 0.25
C ARG A 209 -4.21 -19.29 -0.89
N PRO A 210 -3.54 -20.15 -1.68
CA PRO A 210 -4.26 -20.95 -2.71
C PRO A 210 -5.42 -21.71 -2.10
N ASP A 211 -6.58 -21.66 -2.77
CA ASP A 211 -7.80 -22.36 -2.37
C ASP A 211 -8.45 -22.99 -3.60
N ALA A 212 -8.79 -24.28 -3.51
CA ALA A 212 -9.29 -25.06 -4.64
C ALA A 212 -10.67 -24.61 -5.16
N LEU A 213 -11.49 -24.01 -4.28
CA LEU A 213 -12.86 -23.59 -4.64
C LEU A 213 -12.92 -22.09 -4.98
N LYS A 214 -12.21 -21.26 -4.24
CA LYS A 214 -12.29 -19.79 -4.34
C LYS A 214 -11.17 -19.19 -5.19
N GLY A 215 -10.15 -19.98 -5.58
CA GLY A 215 -8.89 -19.51 -6.14
C GLY A 215 -7.92 -19.03 -5.05
N HIS A 216 -8.33 -18.06 -4.25
CA HIS A 216 -7.60 -17.64 -3.05
C HIS A 216 -8.52 -17.62 -1.82
N ALA A 217 -8.02 -18.17 -0.71
CA ALA A 217 -8.54 -17.88 0.63
C ALA A 217 -7.81 -16.66 1.19
N LEU A 218 -8.57 -15.73 1.75
CA LEU A 218 -8.04 -14.50 2.29
C LEU A 218 -7.54 -14.70 3.72
N VAL A 219 -6.25 -14.53 3.94
CA VAL A 219 -5.61 -14.56 5.26
C VAL A 219 -5.15 -13.16 5.62
N VAL A 220 -5.50 -12.68 6.81
CA VAL A 220 -5.06 -11.37 7.30
C VAL A 220 -4.26 -11.52 8.58
N PHE A 221 -3.16 -10.77 8.65
CA PHE A 221 -2.34 -10.63 9.85
C PHE A 221 -2.60 -9.26 10.46
N VAL A 222 -2.91 -9.23 11.76
CA VAL A 222 -3.38 -8.03 12.45
C VAL A 222 -2.57 -7.80 13.71
N THR A 223 -2.04 -6.59 13.86
CA THR A 223 -1.47 -6.10 15.13
C THR A 223 -2.52 -5.26 15.84
N VAL A 224 -2.85 -5.62 17.08
CA VAL A 224 -3.84 -4.88 17.89
C VAL A 224 -3.21 -3.68 18.59
N LYS A 225 -4.02 -2.64 18.81
CA LYS A 225 -3.61 -1.48 19.61
C LYS A 225 -3.51 -1.82 21.09
N ALA A 226 -2.73 -1.06 21.84
CA ALA A 226 -2.68 -1.15 23.29
C ALA A 226 -4.09 -0.98 23.90
N GLY A 227 -4.43 -1.82 24.87
CA GLY A 227 -5.73 -1.82 25.53
C GLY A 227 -6.78 -2.74 24.88
N TYR A 228 -6.45 -3.44 23.80
CA TYR A 228 -7.29 -4.45 23.18
C TYR A 228 -6.65 -5.83 23.32
N GLU A 229 -7.45 -6.84 23.55
CA GLU A 229 -7.02 -8.24 23.61
C GLU A 229 -7.22 -8.95 22.28
N ALA A 230 -6.22 -9.75 21.90
CA ALA A 230 -6.31 -10.69 20.79
C ALA A 230 -7.21 -11.86 21.22
N SER A 231 -8.45 -11.88 20.74
CA SER A 231 -9.47 -12.88 21.09
C SER A 231 -10.25 -13.35 19.86
N ASP A 232 -10.90 -14.52 19.98
CA ASP A 232 -11.74 -15.02 18.90
C ASP A 232 -12.96 -14.12 18.63
N ALA A 233 -13.47 -13.46 19.67
CA ALA A 233 -14.51 -12.45 19.52
C ALA A 233 -14.04 -11.29 18.67
N LEU A 234 -12.79 -10.82 18.84
CA LEU A 234 -12.20 -9.77 18.02
C LEU A 234 -11.94 -10.27 16.59
N LYS A 235 -11.50 -11.53 16.38
CA LYS A 235 -11.36 -12.08 15.01
C LYS A 235 -12.68 -11.99 14.25
N GLU A 236 -13.79 -12.42 14.87
CA GLU A 236 -15.10 -12.37 14.22
C GLU A 236 -15.60 -10.93 14.02
N ALA A 237 -15.34 -10.03 14.95
CA ALA A 237 -15.66 -8.61 14.78
C ALA A 237 -14.91 -8.00 13.58
N LEU A 238 -13.62 -8.31 13.40
CA LEU A 238 -12.81 -7.84 12.28
C LEU A 238 -13.30 -8.43 10.94
N ARG A 239 -13.63 -9.71 10.92
CA ARG A 239 -14.21 -10.36 9.73
C ARG A 239 -15.51 -9.68 9.30
N ASN A 240 -16.38 -9.42 10.26
CA ASN A 240 -17.67 -8.77 9.99
C ASN A 240 -17.49 -7.30 9.58
N HIS A 241 -16.52 -6.61 10.18
CA HIS A 241 -16.18 -5.23 9.83
C HIS A 241 -15.75 -5.13 8.36
N VAL A 242 -14.80 -5.96 7.91
CA VAL A 242 -14.37 -6.00 6.50
C VAL A 242 -15.54 -6.35 5.58
N GLY A 243 -16.37 -7.33 5.97
CA GLY A 243 -17.56 -7.70 5.21
C GLY A 243 -18.57 -6.57 5.05
N LYS A 244 -18.69 -5.69 6.05
CA LYS A 244 -19.54 -4.49 6.01
C LYS A 244 -18.94 -3.37 5.16
N GLU A 245 -17.66 -3.11 5.27
CA GLU A 245 -16.98 -2.00 4.59
C GLU A 245 -16.77 -2.25 3.09
N ILE A 246 -16.43 -3.49 2.70
CA ILE A 246 -16.09 -3.82 1.32
C ILE A 246 -17.15 -4.74 0.68
N GLY A 247 -17.68 -5.68 1.45
CA GLY A 247 -18.63 -6.67 0.98
C GLY A 247 -18.28 -8.09 1.43
N SER A 248 -19.25 -8.99 1.35
CA SER A 248 -19.13 -10.36 1.88
C SER A 248 -18.00 -11.19 1.25
N LEU A 249 -17.66 -10.92 -0.01
CA LEU A 249 -16.56 -11.59 -0.73
C LEU A 249 -15.17 -11.24 -0.18
N ALA A 250 -15.03 -10.07 0.41
CA ALA A 250 -13.78 -9.61 1.02
C ALA A 250 -13.64 -10.02 2.50
N LYS A 251 -14.63 -10.74 3.05
CA LYS A 251 -14.58 -11.23 4.42
C LYS A 251 -13.40 -12.20 4.59
N PRO A 252 -12.44 -11.93 5.50
CA PRO A 252 -11.28 -12.81 5.68
C PRO A 252 -11.69 -14.23 6.05
N ASP A 253 -11.08 -15.23 5.41
CA ASP A 253 -11.23 -16.62 5.79
C ASP A 253 -10.52 -16.92 7.10
N GLN A 254 -9.37 -16.26 7.32
CA GLN A 254 -8.58 -16.41 8.53
C GLN A 254 -8.04 -15.05 9.01
N VAL A 255 -8.15 -14.80 10.32
CA VAL A 255 -7.50 -13.67 11.00
C VAL A 255 -6.46 -14.24 11.97
N ARG A 256 -5.20 -13.82 11.78
CA ARG A 256 -4.07 -14.15 12.66
C ARG A 256 -3.63 -12.88 13.36
N PHE A 257 -3.53 -12.94 14.68
CA PHE A 257 -2.93 -11.84 15.43
C PHE A 257 -1.40 -11.97 15.38
N ALA A 258 -0.73 -10.84 15.39
CA ALA A 258 0.72 -10.79 15.38
C ALA A 258 1.21 -9.62 16.24
N ALA A 259 2.27 -9.83 17.00
CA ALA A 259 2.90 -8.76 17.78
C ALA A 259 3.48 -7.64 16.87
N GLY A 260 3.87 -7.98 15.65
CA GLY A 260 4.33 -7.09 14.61
C GLY A 260 4.30 -7.75 13.25
N LEU A 261 4.38 -6.94 12.18
CA LEU A 261 4.45 -7.42 10.81
C LEU A 261 5.89 -7.39 10.29
N PRO A 262 6.33 -8.36 9.47
CA PRO A 262 7.68 -8.38 8.90
C PRO A 262 7.83 -7.20 7.94
N LYS A 263 8.85 -6.38 8.16
CA LYS A 263 9.12 -5.16 7.39
C LYS A 263 10.55 -5.14 6.88
N THR A 264 10.74 -4.49 5.76
CA THR A 264 12.08 -4.10 5.32
C THR A 264 12.61 -2.98 6.20
N ARG A 265 13.94 -2.73 6.16
CA ARG A 265 14.57 -1.58 6.84
C ARG A 265 13.98 -0.22 6.44
N SER A 266 13.32 -0.12 5.28
CA SER A 266 12.58 1.07 4.85
C SER A 266 11.13 1.12 5.34
N GLY A 267 10.69 0.14 6.16
CA GLY A 267 9.35 0.10 6.76
C GLY A 267 8.26 -0.53 5.88
N LYS A 268 8.58 -1.06 4.69
CA LYS A 268 7.61 -1.74 3.83
C LYS A 268 7.29 -3.14 4.35
N ILE A 269 6.00 -3.49 4.43
CA ILE A 269 5.55 -4.83 4.83
C ILE A 269 5.99 -5.85 3.76
N MET A 270 6.64 -6.92 4.23
CA MET A 270 7.12 -8.01 3.37
C MET A 270 6.03 -9.08 3.19
N ARG A 271 4.98 -8.75 2.42
CA ARG A 271 3.81 -9.64 2.18
C ARG A 271 4.20 -11.01 1.64
N ARG A 272 5.29 -11.08 0.88
CA ARG A 272 5.83 -12.36 0.38
C ARG A 272 6.07 -13.34 1.52
N LEU A 273 6.70 -12.92 2.62
CA LEU A 273 6.97 -13.78 3.77
C LEU A 273 5.67 -14.20 4.49
N LEU A 274 4.72 -13.30 4.61
CA LEU A 274 3.40 -13.60 5.17
C LEU A 274 2.61 -14.59 4.29
N LYS A 275 2.74 -14.48 2.97
CA LYS A 275 2.11 -15.41 2.01
C LYS A 275 2.73 -16.80 2.10
N GLU A 276 4.06 -16.91 2.22
CA GLU A 276 4.75 -18.19 2.45
C GLU A 276 4.27 -18.83 3.75
N LEU A 277 4.23 -18.06 4.83
CA LEU A 277 3.74 -18.52 6.14
C LEU A 277 2.27 -18.98 6.05
N ALA A 278 1.39 -18.18 5.44
CA ALA A 278 -0.02 -18.54 5.29
C ALA A 278 -0.25 -19.79 4.42
N THR A 279 0.67 -20.11 3.51
CA THR A 279 0.53 -21.23 2.57
C THR A 279 1.13 -22.52 3.09
N SER A 280 2.34 -22.46 3.67
CA SER A 280 3.13 -23.65 4.05
C SER A 280 3.49 -23.72 5.54
N GLY A 281 3.16 -22.69 6.34
CA GLY A 281 3.64 -22.58 7.73
C GLY A 281 5.14 -22.28 7.85
N GLU A 282 5.88 -22.18 6.72
CA GLU A 282 7.31 -21.97 6.70
C GLU A 282 7.70 -20.78 5.82
N ILE A 283 8.73 -20.06 6.24
CA ILE A 283 9.35 -19.00 5.44
C ILE A 283 10.64 -19.55 4.85
N LYS A 284 10.71 -19.64 3.52
CA LYS A 284 11.87 -20.15 2.73
C LYS A 284 12.54 -19.05 1.91
N GLY A 285 11.86 -17.93 1.73
CA GLY A 285 12.35 -16.84 0.91
C GLY A 285 13.45 -16.01 1.56
N ASP A 286 14.06 -15.13 0.76
CA ASP A 286 15.13 -14.23 1.19
C ASP A 286 14.65 -13.27 2.29
N THR A 287 15.35 -13.27 3.42
CA THR A 287 15.10 -12.42 4.60
C THR A 287 16.16 -11.34 4.81
N THR A 288 17.10 -11.17 3.89
CA THR A 288 18.28 -10.27 4.06
C THR A 288 17.91 -8.81 4.24
N THR A 289 16.75 -8.38 3.73
CA THR A 289 16.24 -7.01 3.84
C THR A 289 15.34 -6.81 5.05
N LEU A 290 15.07 -7.85 5.84
CA LEU A 290 14.20 -7.77 7.00
C LEU A 290 14.85 -6.91 8.09
N GLU A 291 14.05 -6.05 8.72
CA GLU A 291 14.49 -5.16 9.80
C GLU A 291 14.74 -5.96 11.09
N ASP A 292 13.87 -6.89 11.44
CA ASP A 292 13.92 -7.68 12.66
C ASP A 292 13.54 -9.15 12.41
N LEU A 293 14.51 -10.04 12.57
CA LEU A 293 14.31 -11.49 12.40
C LEU A 293 13.45 -12.14 13.50
N SER A 294 13.34 -11.53 14.68
CA SER A 294 12.56 -12.06 15.80
C SER A 294 11.06 -12.11 15.50
N ILE A 295 10.58 -11.24 14.61
CA ILE A 295 9.19 -11.19 14.18
C ILE A 295 8.77 -12.49 13.48
N ILE A 296 9.68 -13.12 12.72
CA ILE A 296 9.40 -14.41 12.06
C ILE A 296 9.17 -15.52 13.10
N ALA A 297 9.98 -15.54 14.13
CA ALA A 297 9.84 -16.54 15.22
C ALA A 297 8.52 -16.36 15.95
N ALA A 298 8.14 -15.10 16.26
CA ALA A 298 6.87 -14.79 16.90
C ALA A 298 5.66 -15.20 16.03
N LEU A 299 5.71 -14.91 14.71
CA LEU A 299 4.64 -15.29 13.79
C LEU A 299 4.43 -16.80 13.65
N LYS A 300 5.49 -17.60 13.85
CA LYS A 300 5.40 -19.07 13.84
C LYS A 300 4.83 -19.63 15.14
N ALA A 301 5.16 -19.01 16.26
CA ALA A 301 4.69 -19.45 17.59
C ALA A 301 3.19 -19.23 17.78
N ASP A 302 2.59 -18.25 17.10
CA ASP A 302 1.14 -17.98 17.15
C ASP A 302 0.31 -19.00 16.32
N GLU A 303 0.94 -20.00 15.70
CA GLU A 303 0.28 -21.08 14.94
C GLU A 303 0.06 -22.37 15.74
N GLU A 304 0.72 -22.53 16.90
CA GLU A 304 0.53 -23.64 17.83
C GLU A 304 -0.52 -23.30 18.88
#